data_64020dd36b7bdde70cae7d62a180a197
#
_entry.id   64020dd36b7bdde70cae7d62a180a197
#
_cell.length_a   1.000
_cell.length_b   1.000
_cell.length_c   1.000
_cell.angle_alpha   90.00
_cell.angle_beta   90.00
_cell.angle_gamma   90.00
#
_symmetry.space_group_name_H-M   'P 1'
#
loop_
_entity.id
_entity.type
_entity.pdbx_description
1 polymer ?
#
loop_
_entity_poly.entity_id
_entity_poly.type
_entity_poly.pdbx_seq_one_letter_code
_entity_poly.pdbx_strand_id
1 'polypeptide(L)'
;MNFANGPVDYLVSGEWSQKAAKAAQAAGAKVNIVGTTEGSNFDHSTDPKEWKLTADAAYLHVCTNETVHGHRLPQWPSHPNLVVDASSEFMARPHPVKDAALVYAGAQKNLGPAGVVVAIVRKDWYARIGKQVPGIFNFAKLAEAKSMVNTPPTFGIYILLETFRWLEKQGGLAAIEKVNEHKASLIYDAIDGSENFYTGTVARVDQRSRMNVTFRLPSEEVTEAYIKDASKLGMVALKGYRTVGGIRASIYNAMPVEGCQALAKFMKDFAAKKG
;
A
#
# COMPACT_ATOMS: atom_id res chain seq x y z
N MET A 1 8.22 7.83 17.96
CA MET A 1 9.19 8.87 18.39
C MET A 1 8.63 10.27 18.29
N ASN A 2 8.29 10.79 17.10
CA ASN A 2 7.84 12.17 16.99
C ASN A 2 6.58 12.52 17.81
N PHE A 3 5.67 11.57 18.01
CA PHE A 3 4.33 11.84 18.53
C PHE A 3 3.89 10.89 19.64
N ALA A 4 4.76 10.04 20.16
CA ALA A 4 4.40 9.01 21.13
C ALA A 4 4.62 9.48 22.56
N ASN A 5 3.70 10.30 23.07
CA ASN A 5 3.61 10.61 24.51
C ASN A 5 2.55 9.71 25.19
N GLY A 6 2.60 8.40 24.94
CA GLY A 6 1.63 7.43 25.45
C GLY A 6 1.63 6.14 24.64
N PRO A 7 0.68 5.24 24.87
CA PRO A 7 0.50 4.05 24.05
C PRO A 7 0.14 4.45 22.62
N VAL A 8 0.45 3.58 21.67
CA VAL A 8 0.14 3.77 20.26
C VAL A 8 -0.58 2.56 19.73
N ASP A 9 -1.62 2.78 18.95
CA ASP A 9 -2.46 1.75 18.38
C ASP A 9 -2.02 1.44 16.95
N TYR A 10 -1.94 0.15 16.62
CA TYR A 10 -1.59 -0.34 15.28
C TYR A 10 -2.59 -1.36 14.78
N LEU A 11 -3.16 -1.13 13.60
CA LEU A 11 -3.82 -2.18 12.84
C LEU A 11 -2.72 -2.97 12.11
N VAL A 12 -2.58 -4.26 12.45
CA VAL A 12 -1.63 -5.16 11.78
C VAL A 12 -2.38 -6.04 10.80
N SER A 13 -2.49 -5.56 9.57
CA SER A 13 -3.23 -6.20 8.50
C SER A 13 -2.32 -6.86 7.44
N GLY A 14 -1.00 -6.80 7.60
CA GLY A 14 -0.05 -7.42 6.68
C GLY A 14 1.40 -7.13 7.02
N GLU A 15 2.29 -7.44 6.08
CA GLU A 15 3.74 -7.33 6.24
C GLU A 15 4.20 -5.92 6.61
N TRP A 16 3.63 -4.88 5.96
CA TRP A 16 4.09 -3.51 6.16
C TRP A 16 3.59 -2.92 7.46
N SER A 17 2.33 -3.13 7.80
CA SER A 17 1.79 -2.71 9.10
C SER A 17 2.45 -3.45 10.25
N GLN A 18 2.78 -4.74 10.09
CA GLN A 18 3.54 -5.51 11.09
C GLN A 18 4.96 -4.94 11.28
N LYS A 19 5.66 -4.62 10.20
CA LYS A 19 6.99 -3.98 10.27
C LYS A 19 6.93 -2.61 10.93
N ALA A 20 5.91 -1.82 10.62
CA ALA A 20 5.71 -0.51 11.25
C ALA A 20 5.48 -0.64 12.76
N ALA A 21 4.66 -1.59 13.21
CA ALA A 21 4.45 -1.87 14.64
C ALA A 21 5.74 -2.32 15.33
N LYS A 22 6.49 -3.26 14.73
CA LYS A 22 7.79 -3.71 15.25
C LYS A 22 8.82 -2.58 15.32
N ALA A 23 8.86 -1.71 14.32
CA ALA A 23 9.76 -0.54 14.33
C ALA A 23 9.39 0.46 15.45
N ALA A 24 8.10 0.67 15.71
CA ALA A 24 7.65 1.49 16.83
C ALA A 24 8.05 0.89 18.19
N GLN A 25 7.88 -0.42 18.36
CA GLN A 25 8.33 -1.15 19.56
C GLN A 25 9.85 -1.03 19.75
N ALA A 26 10.62 -1.25 18.71
CA ALA A 26 12.09 -1.10 18.74
C ALA A 26 12.53 0.33 19.07
N ALA A 27 11.71 1.32 18.72
CA ALA A 27 11.91 2.73 19.09
C ALA A 27 11.42 3.07 20.51
N GLY A 28 10.97 2.08 21.30
CA GLY A 28 10.54 2.26 22.69
C GLY A 28 9.07 2.65 22.87
N ALA A 29 8.24 2.62 21.82
CA ALA A 29 6.82 2.90 21.96
C ALA A 29 6.07 1.71 22.60
N LYS A 30 5.10 2.01 23.45
CA LYS A 30 4.15 1.01 23.98
C LYS A 30 3.09 0.76 22.91
N VAL A 31 3.29 -0.28 22.10
CA VAL A 31 2.40 -0.62 20.98
C VAL A 31 1.28 -1.54 21.45
N ASN A 32 0.04 -1.18 21.11
CA ASN A 32 -1.15 -2.02 21.20
C ASN A 32 -1.58 -2.43 19.78
N ILE A 33 -1.80 -3.73 19.54
CA ILE A 33 -2.34 -4.22 18.25
C ILE A 33 -3.86 -4.25 18.39
N VAL A 34 -4.53 -3.34 17.70
CA VAL A 34 -5.99 -3.18 17.79
C VAL A 34 -6.77 -4.28 17.06
N GLY A 35 -6.16 -4.84 16.02
CA GLY A 35 -6.70 -5.95 15.24
C GLY A 35 -5.63 -6.55 14.34
N THR A 36 -5.76 -7.84 14.05
CA THR A 36 -4.85 -8.56 13.14
C THR A 36 -5.54 -9.78 12.56
N THR A 37 -5.14 -10.14 11.36
CA THR A 37 -5.53 -11.37 10.65
C THR A 37 -4.31 -12.24 10.33
N GLU A 38 -3.27 -12.15 11.16
CA GLU A 38 -2.05 -12.96 11.03
C GLU A 38 -2.37 -14.47 11.00
N GLY A 39 -3.33 -14.92 11.80
CA GLY A 39 -3.77 -16.33 11.84
C GLY A 39 -4.38 -16.85 10.54
N SER A 40 -4.85 -15.98 9.65
CA SER A 40 -5.33 -16.30 8.30
C SER A 40 -4.39 -15.81 7.19
N ASN A 41 -3.10 -15.63 7.50
CA ASN A 41 -2.08 -15.12 6.58
C ASN A 41 -2.43 -13.75 5.97
N PHE A 42 -3.10 -12.90 6.73
CA PHE A 42 -3.48 -11.55 6.30
C PHE A 42 -4.31 -11.53 5.01
N ASP A 43 -5.27 -12.44 4.88
CA ASP A 43 -6.15 -12.52 3.71
C ASP A 43 -7.25 -11.45 3.69
N HIS A 44 -7.38 -10.67 4.77
CA HIS A 44 -8.28 -9.51 4.88
C HIS A 44 -7.80 -8.56 5.99
N SER A 45 -8.44 -7.42 6.12
CA SER A 45 -8.35 -6.51 7.28
C SER A 45 -9.55 -6.71 8.19
N THR A 46 -9.34 -6.67 9.51
CA THR A 46 -10.44 -6.76 10.50
C THR A 46 -11.39 -5.57 10.38
N ASP A 47 -12.65 -5.77 10.76
CA ASP A 47 -13.65 -4.70 10.81
C ASP A 47 -13.28 -3.70 11.92
N PRO A 48 -13.35 -2.37 11.67
CA PRO A 48 -13.11 -1.36 12.71
C PRO A 48 -13.95 -1.52 13.98
N LYS A 49 -15.12 -2.15 13.89
CA LYS A 49 -15.98 -2.44 15.05
C LYS A 49 -15.40 -3.47 16.01
N GLU A 50 -14.47 -4.30 15.53
CA GLU A 50 -13.80 -5.35 16.30
C GLU A 50 -12.51 -4.84 16.96
N TRP A 51 -12.08 -3.61 16.64
CA TRP A 51 -10.80 -3.09 17.12
C TRP A 51 -10.84 -2.75 18.60
N LYS A 52 -9.80 -3.18 19.30
CA LYS A 52 -9.58 -2.90 20.73
C LYS A 52 -8.72 -1.65 20.86
N LEU A 53 -9.32 -0.49 20.63
CA LEU A 53 -8.65 0.80 20.74
C LEU A 53 -8.28 1.14 22.17
N THR A 54 -7.13 1.77 22.36
CA THR A 54 -6.70 2.33 23.64
C THR A 54 -7.31 3.74 23.80
N ALA A 55 -7.99 3.99 24.92
CA ALA A 55 -8.74 5.24 25.12
C ALA A 55 -7.90 6.53 25.00
N ASP A 56 -6.63 6.47 25.39
CA ASP A 56 -5.67 7.58 25.39
C ASP A 56 -4.50 7.35 24.43
N ALA A 57 -4.69 6.53 23.40
CA ALA A 57 -3.66 6.30 22.39
C ALA A 57 -3.20 7.60 21.75
N ALA A 58 -1.88 7.79 21.68
CA ALA A 58 -1.29 8.96 21.03
C ALA A 58 -1.68 9.05 19.55
N TYR A 59 -1.80 7.89 18.88
CA TYR A 59 -2.29 7.77 17.51
C TYR A 59 -2.75 6.33 17.19
N LEU A 60 -3.55 6.20 16.14
CA LEU A 60 -3.85 4.94 15.44
C LEU A 60 -3.09 4.90 14.12
N HIS A 61 -2.27 3.89 13.91
CA HIS A 61 -1.56 3.65 12.65
C HIS A 61 -2.25 2.59 11.80
N VAL A 62 -2.44 2.89 10.52
CA VAL A 62 -2.95 1.95 9.52
C VAL A 62 -2.11 1.98 8.24
N CYS A 63 -2.01 0.83 7.56
CA CYS A 63 -1.53 0.72 6.20
C CYS A 63 -2.75 0.56 5.28
N THR A 64 -2.95 1.47 4.34
CA THR A 64 -4.19 1.48 3.53
C THR A 64 -4.22 0.42 2.46
N ASN A 65 -3.06 -0.03 1.99
CA ASN A 65 -2.92 -1.08 0.99
C ASN A 65 -1.70 -1.94 1.29
N GLU A 66 -1.94 -3.19 1.63
CA GLU A 66 -0.90 -4.18 1.91
C GLU A 66 -0.37 -4.79 0.62
N THR A 67 0.72 -4.23 0.13
CA THR A 67 1.37 -4.58 -1.14
C THR A 67 1.68 -6.06 -1.31
N VAL A 68 2.00 -6.74 -0.21
CA VAL A 68 2.45 -8.15 -0.19
C VAL A 68 1.25 -9.10 -0.23
N HIS A 69 0.19 -8.78 0.51
CA HIS A 69 -0.99 -9.63 0.68
C HIS A 69 -2.13 -9.28 -0.29
N GLY A 70 -2.05 -8.11 -0.96
CA GLY A 70 -2.97 -7.75 -2.03
C GLY A 70 -4.33 -7.23 -1.58
N HIS A 71 -4.49 -6.86 -0.31
CA HIS A 71 -5.73 -6.23 0.16
C HIS A 71 -5.55 -4.77 0.55
N ARG A 72 -6.66 -4.05 0.60
CA ARG A 72 -6.73 -2.64 0.98
C ARG A 72 -7.80 -2.39 2.04
N LEU A 73 -7.72 -1.25 2.71
CA LEU A 73 -8.83 -0.70 3.47
C LEU A 73 -9.82 -0.03 2.49
N PRO A 74 -11.08 -0.47 2.42
CA PRO A 74 -12.08 0.18 1.56
C PRO A 74 -12.26 1.65 1.89
N GLN A 75 -12.24 1.98 3.19
CA GLN A 75 -12.30 3.33 3.73
C GLN A 75 -11.28 3.52 4.83
N TRP A 76 -10.80 4.75 4.99
CA TRP A 76 -9.96 5.10 6.13
C TRP A 76 -10.82 5.15 7.39
N PRO A 77 -10.34 4.60 8.51
CA PRO A 77 -11.07 4.65 9.77
C PRO A 77 -11.13 6.09 10.31
N SER A 78 -12.19 6.41 11.03
CA SER A 78 -12.27 7.67 11.76
C SER A 78 -11.49 7.57 13.07
N HIS A 79 -10.48 8.42 13.24
CA HIS A 79 -9.72 8.54 14.47
C HIS A 79 -9.10 9.95 14.57
N PRO A 80 -9.14 10.65 15.73
CA PRO A 80 -8.68 12.03 15.84
C PRO A 80 -7.19 12.20 15.54
N ASN A 81 -6.39 11.16 15.75
CA ASN A 81 -4.96 11.11 15.50
C ASN A 81 -4.61 9.95 14.55
N LEU A 82 -5.25 9.88 13.39
CA LEU A 82 -4.98 8.84 12.41
C LEU A 82 -3.62 9.07 11.73
N VAL A 83 -2.79 8.03 11.73
CA VAL A 83 -1.51 7.95 11.01
C VAL A 83 -1.64 6.92 9.90
N VAL A 84 -1.36 7.31 8.67
CA VAL A 84 -1.64 6.52 7.48
C VAL A 84 -0.37 6.27 6.68
N ASP A 85 -0.01 5.00 6.52
CA ASP A 85 0.88 4.57 5.45
C ASP A 85 0.06 4.34 4.18
N ALA A 86 0.23 5.23 3.21
CA ALA A 86 -0.43 5.15 1.92
C ALA A 86 0.54 4.81 0.78
N SER A 87 1.75 4.34 1.07
CA SER A 87 2.87 4.20 0.11
C SER A 87 2.50 3.47 -1.18
N SER A 88 1.63 2.47 -1.14
CA SER A 88 1.25 1.71 -2.34
C SER A 88 -0.11 2.08 -2.94
N GLU A 89 -0.81 3.06 -2.35
CA GLU A 89 -2.13 3.50 -2.83
C GLU A 89 -2.23 5.04 -2.95
N PHE A 90 -1.24 5.80 -2.47
CA PHE A 90 -1.30 7.25 -2.51
C PHE A 90 -1.48 7.76 -3.94
N MET A 91 -2.40 8.71 -4.16
CA MET A 91 -2.78 9.24 -5.49
C MET A 91 -3.43 8.20 -6.44
N ALA A 92 -3.86 7.03 -5.94
CA ALA A 92 -4.61 6.05 -6.75
C ALA A 92 -6.11 6.36 -6.82
N ARG A 93 -6.62 7.13 -5.86
CA ARG A 93 -8.00 7.58 -5.72
C ARG A 93 -8.08 8.81 -4.81
N PRO A 94 -9.22 9.50 -4.72
CA PRO A 94 -9.44 10.50 -3.67
C PRO A 94 -9.35 9.87 -2.27
N HIS A 95 -8.67 10.54 -1.36
CA HIS A 95 -8.54 10.14 0.05
C HIS A 95 -8.90 11.29 0.98
N PRO A 96 -9.47 11.03 2.16
CA PRO A 96 -9.82 12.04 3.15
C PRO A 96 -8.57 12.52 3.94
N VAL A 97 -7.56 13.03 3.24
CA VAL A 97 -6.27 13.42 3.82
C VAL A 97 -6.42 14.44 4.96
N LYS A 98 -7.45 15.28 4.90
CA LYS A 98 -7.74 16.29 5.93
C LYS A 98 -8.12 15.68 7.28
N ASP A 99 -8.65 14.46 7.28
CA ASP A 99 -9.11 13.78 8.49
C ASP A 99 -7.98 13.03 9.20
N ALA A 100 -6.82 12.89 8.54
CA ALA A 100 -5.63 12.27 9.13
C ALA A 100 -4.75 13.31 9.84
N ALA A 101 -4.06 12.88 10.87
CA ALA A 101 -3.03 13.67 11.54
C ALA A 101 -1.69 13.60 10.81
N LEU A 102 -1.39 12.46 10.22
CA LEU A 102 -0.22 12.23 9.37
C LEU A 102 -0.58 11.24 8.26
N VAL A 103 -0.28 11.59 7.02
CA VAL A 103 -0.25 10.67 5.88
C VAL A 103 1.17 10.65 5.34
N TYR A 104 1.72 9.47 5.12
CA TYR A 104 3.02 9.35 4.48
C TYR A 104 3.01 8.31 3.36
N ALA A 105 3.88 8.53 2.37
CA ALA A 105 4.02 7.65 1.22
C ALA A 105 5.46 7.67 0.68
N GLY A 106 6.08 6.51 0.58
CA GLY A 106 7.31 6.35 -0.21
C GLY A 106 6.98 6.44 -1.70
N ALA A 107 7.72 7.25 -2.45
CA ALA A 107 7.41 7.55 -3.85
C ALA A 107 7.58 6.35 -4.79
N GLN A 108 8.46 5.40 -4.47
CA GLN A 108 8.91 4.31 -5.34
C GLN A 108 7.82 3.34 -5.83
N LYS A 109 6.59 3.46 -5.36
CA LYS A 109 5.47 2.61 -5.79
C LYS A 109 4.56 3.35 -6.77
N ASN A 110 3.79 4.30 -6.29
CA ASN A 110 2.74 4.95 -7.09
C ASN A 110 3.04 6.40 -7.48
N LEU A 111 4.04 7.03 -6.87
CA LEU A 111 4.32 8.45 -7.04
C LEU A 111 5.52 8.77 -7.93
N GLY A 112 6.50 7.87 -8.03
CA GLY A 112 7.73 8.19 -8.76
C GLY A 112 8.93 7.34 -8.35
N PRO A 113 10.15 7.91 -8.28
CA PRO A 113 11.37 7.18 -8.02
C PRO A 113 11.56 6.87 -6.52
N ALA A 114 12.42 5.90 -6.24
CA ALA A 114 12.94 5.66 -4.89
C ALA A 114 13.75 6.87 -4.38
N GLY A 115 13.82 7.00 -3.04
CA GLY A 115 14.60 8.05 -2.37
C GLY A 115 13.81 9.30 -1.98
N VAL A 116 12.54 9.39 -2.32
CA VAL A 116 11.63 10.46 -1.90
C VAL A 116 10.50 9.89 -1.04
N VAL A 117 10.17 10.58 0.04
CA VAL A 117 9.00 10.32 0.87
C VAL A 117 8.17 11.60 0.94
N VAL A 118 6.86 11.49 0.70
CA VAL A 118 5.91 12.57 0.97
C VAL A 118 5.31 12.34 2.35
N ALA A 119 5.32 13.36 3.20
CA ALA A 119 4.65 13.36 4.50
C ALA A 119 3.75 14.61 4.60
N ILE A 120 2.46 14.39 4.82
CA ILE A 120 1.46 15.44 5.05
C ILE A 120 1.11 15.39 6.52
N VAL A 121 1.54 16.41 7.27
CA VAL A 121 1.40 16.46 8.72
C VAL A 121 0.46 17.61 9.09
N ARG A 122 -0.54 17.33 9.90
CA ARG A 122 -1.47 18.33 10.43
C ARG A 122 -0.71 19.30 11.35
N LYS A 123 -0.94 20.59 11.18
CA LYS A 123 -0.12 21.65 11.84
C LYS A 123 -0.11 21.57 13.36
N ASP A 124 -1.24 21.24 13.98
CA ASP A 124 -1.36 21.10 15.44
C ASP A 124 -0.47 19.98 16.00
N TRP A 125 -0.06 19.03 15.14
CA TRP A 125 0.81 17.93 15.54
C TRP A 125 2.26 18.32 15.76
N TYR A 126 2.72 19.43 15.18
CA TYR A 126 4.10 19.91 15.41
C TYR A 126 4.38 20.21 16.88
N ALA A 127 3.40 20.71 17.63
CA ALA A 127 3.53 20.97 19.06
C ALA A 127 3.72 19.69 19.92
N ARG A 128 3.38 18.53 19.37
CA ARG A 128 3.50 17.23 20.06
C ARG A 128 4.87 16.57 19.89
N ILE A 129 5.73 17.14 19.04
CA ILE A 129 7.04 16.54 18.75
C ILE A 129 7.97 16.68 19.94
N GLY A 130 8.51 15.55 20.41
CA GLY A 130 9.43 15.53 21.52
C GLY A 130 10.72 16.31 21.25
N LYS A 131 11.23 17.06 22.24
CA LYS A 131 12.44 17.88 22.13
C LYS A 131 13.69 17.07 21.77
N GLN A 132 13.71 15.77 22.05
CA GLN A 132 14.85 14.88 21.84
C GLN A 132 14.85 14.19 20.46
N VAL A 133 13.91 14.50 19.57
CA VAL A 133 13.88 13.92 18.23
C VAL A 133 15.01 14.54 17.39
N PRO A 134 15.94 13.70 16.82
CA PRO A 134 17.00 14.21 15.96
C PRO A 134 16.46 15.05 14.81
N GLY A 135 17.20 16.12 14.42
CA GLY A 135 16.72 17.13 13.48
C GLY A 135 16.18 16.58 12.18
N ILE A 136 16.86 15.61 11.57
CA ILE A 136 16.47 14.98 10.30
C ILE A 136 15.18 14.13 10.39
N PHE A 137 14.76 13.75 11.59
CA PHE A 137 13.51 13.02 11.85
C PHE A 137 12.43 13.90 12.47
N ASN A 138 12.74 15.17 12.74
CA ASN A 138 11.80 16.10 13.37
C ASN A 138 10.96 16.81 12.32
N PHE A 139 9.69 16.46 12.20
CA PHE A 139 8.78 17.03 11.21
C PHE A 139 8.60 18.55 11.36
N ALA A 140 8.67 19.12 12.57
CA ALA A 140 8.58 20.57 12.75
C ALA A 140 9.80 21.27 12.14
N LYS A 141 11.02 20.74 12.38
CA LYS A 141 12.25 21.28 11.78
C LYS A 141 12.29 21.09 10.26
N LEU A 142 11.80 19.95 9.77
CA LEU A 142 11.67 19.71 8.33
C LEU A 142 10.69 20.72 7.69
N ALA A 143 9.56 21.00 8.33
CA ALA A 143 8.59 21.97 7.85
C ALA A 143 9.15 23.40 7.85
N GLU A 144 9.81 23.81 8.92
CA GLU A 144 10.49 25.13 9.05
C GLU A 144 11.53 25.31 7.94
N ALA A 145 12.37 24.29 7.71
CA ALA A 145 13.37 24.28 6.65
C ALA A 145 12.79 24.01 5.24
N LYS A 146 11.47 23.98 5.06
CA LYS A 146 10.81 23.65 3.77
C LYS A 146 11.37 22.36 3.16
N SER A 147 11.55 21.32 3.98
CA SER A 147 12.15 20.03 3.64
C SER A 147 13.65 20.05 3.26
N MET A 148 14.33 21.17 3.45
CA MET A 148 15.75 21.35 3.06
C MET A 148 16.68 21.41 4.29
N VAL A 149 16.46 20.55 5.27
CA VAL A 149 17.42 20.37 6.39
C VAL A 149 18.77 19.89 5.88
N ASN A 150 18.77 19.05 4.86
CA ASN A 150 19.92 18.60 4.09
C ASN A 150 19.69 18.90 2.61
N THR A 151 20.71 18.73 1.77
CA THR A 151 20.56 18.77 0.31
C THR A 151 19.51 17.75 -0.13
N PRO A 152 18.41 18.20 -0.76
CA PRO A 152 17.31 17.30 -1.14
C PRO A 152 17.66 16.48 -2.40
N PRO A 153 17.01 15.33 -2.62
CA PRO A 153 17.15 14.55 -3.86
C PRO A 153 16.41 15.24 -5.00
N THR A 154 16.97 16.31 -5.53
CA THR A 154 16.33 17.26 -6.47
C THR A 154 15.74 16.57 -7.69
N PHE A 155 16.47 15.62 -8.31
CA PHE A 155 15.96 14.88 -9.46
C PHE A 155 14.74 14.03 -9.10
N GLY A 156 14.73 13.36 -7.94
CA GLY A 156 13.58 12.59 -7.47
C GLY A 156 12.36 13.46 -7.23
N ILE A 157 12.54 14.66 -6.67
CA ILE A 157 11.47 15.65 -6.45
C ILE A 157 10.94 16.18 -7.80
N TYR A 158 11.83 16.41 -8.77
CA TYR A 158 11.43 16.82 -10.11
C TYR A 158 10.56 15.73 -10.78
N ILE A 159 10.95 14.47 -10.75
CA ILE A 159 10.15 13.37 -11.29
C ILE A 159 8.80 13.25 -10.58
N LEU A 160 8.77 13.46 -9.25
CA LEU A 160 7.52 13.49 -8.50
C LEU A 160 6.59 14.62 -8.99
N LEU A 161 7.12 15.80 -9.25
CA LEU A 161 6.36 16.91 -9.84
C LEU A 161 5.79 16.54 -11.21
N GLU A 162 6.58 15.91 -12.09
CA GLU A 162 6.12 15.49 -13.41
C GLU A 162 5.04 14.39 -13.30
N THR A 163 5.12 13.50 -12.30
CA THR A 163 4.06 12.53 -12.02
C THR A 163 2.75 13.23 -11.63
N PHE A 164 2.81 14.26 -10.81
CA PHE A 164 1.61 15.03 -10.43
C PHE A 164 1.01 15.76 -11.63
N ARG A 165 1.83 16.39 -12.46
CA ARG A 165 1.40 17.02 -13.71
C ARG A 165 0.76 16.02 -14.68
N TRP A 166 1.32 14.83 -14.76
CA TRP A 166 0.74 13.74 -15.54
C TRP A 166 -0.63 13.33 -15.01
N LEU A 167 -0.78 13.15 -13.68
CA LEU A 167 -2.06 12.83 -13.04
C LEU A 167 -3.13 13.90 -13.32
N GLU A 168 -2.78 15.18 -13.25
CA GLU A 168 -3.68 16.27 -13.62
C GLU A 168 -4.16 16.16 -15.07
N LYS A 169 -3.24 15.89 -16.01
CA LYS A 169 -3.56 15.68 -17.43
C LYS A 169 -4.44 14.46 -17.68
N GLN A 170 -4.37 13.42 -16.81
CA GLN A 170 -5.27 12.26 -16.87
C GLN A 170 -6.68 12.55 -16.32
N GLY A 171 -6.98 13.76 -15.90
CA GLY A 171 -8.26 14.15 -15.30
C GLY A 171 -8.33 14.04 -13.77
N GLY A 172 -7.18 13.93 -13.13
CA GLY A 172 -7.06 13.90 -11.66
C GLY A 172 -7.46 12.57 -11.02
N LEU A 173 -7.61 12.61 -9.69
CA LEU A 173 -7.77 11.39 -8.88
C LEU A 173 -9.05 10.59 -9.20
N ALA A 174 -10.16 11.26 -9.49
CA ALA A 174 -11.42 10.58 -9.78
C ALA A 174 -11.38 9.85 -11.15
N ALA A 175 -10.64 10.38 -12.11
CA ALA A 175 -10.45 9.72 -13.40
C ALA A 175 -9.49 8.53 -13.27
N ILE A 176 -8.37 8.70 -12.57
CA ILE A 176 -7.39 7.63 -12.37
C ILE A 176 -7.96 6.48 -11.53
N GLU A 177 -8.83 6.75 -10.56
CA GLU A 177 -9.53 5.72 -9.80
C GLU A 177 -10.31 4.77 -10.72
N LYS A 178 -11.10 5.32 -11.66
CA LYS A 178 -11.85 4.51 -12.65
C LYS A 178 -10.93 3.65 -13.51
N VAL A 179 -9.80 4.22 -13.95
CA VAL A 179 -8.79 3.47 -14.72
C VAL A 179 -8.20 2.34 -13.88
N ASN A 180 -7.87 2.60 -12.61
CA ASN A 180 -7.30 1.60 -11.72
C ASN A 180 -8.31 0.49 -11.39
N GLU A 181 -9.59 0.83 -11.21
CA GLU A 181 -10.65 -0.16 -11.02
C GLU A 181 -10.80 -1.04 -12.25
N HIS A 182 -10.82 -0.47 -13.46
CA HIS A 182 -10.88 -1.23 -14.70
C HIS A 182 -9.67 -2.16 -14.88
N LYS A 183 -8.46 -1.67 -14.63
CA LYS A 183 -7.23 -2.50 -14.68
C LYS A 183 -7.29 -3.68 -13.74
N ALA A 184 -7.73 -3.44 -12.50
CA ALA A 184 -7.82 -4.48 -11.50
C ALA A 184 -8.92 -5.49 -11.85
N SER A 185 -10.10 -5.05 -12.33
CA SER A 185 -11.17 -5.95 -12.74
C SER A 185 -10.74 -6.94 -13.82
N LEU A 186 -9.97 -6.48 -14.83
CA LEU A 186 -9.47 -7.37 -15.89
C LEU A 186 -8.72 -8.61 -15.35
N ILE A 187 -7.93 -8.40 -14.29
CA ILE A 187 -7.14 -9.49 -13.70
C ILE A 187 -8.00 -10.30 -12.71
N TYR A 188 -8.83 -9.65 -11.89
CA TYR A 188 -9.71 -10.37 -10.97
C TYR A 188 -10.75 -11.21 -11.71
N ASP A 189 -11.29 -10.72 -12.83
CA ASP A 189 -12.20 -11.50 -13.67
C ASP A 189 -11.51 -12.75 -14.27
N ALA A 190 -10.23 -12.66 -14.60
CA ALA A 190 -9.45 -13.81 -15.03
C ALA A 190 -9.18 -14.81 -13.89
N ILE A 191 -9.04 -14.35 -12.64
CA ILE A 191 -8.92 -15.20 -11.46
C ILE A 191 -10.25 -15.88 -11.17
N ASP A 192 -11.31 -15.08 -11.00
CA ASP A 192 -12.62 -15.57 -10.55
C ASP A 192 -13.30 -16.48 -11.60
N GLY A 193 -13.03 -16.25 -12.89
CA GLY A 193 -13.54 -17.06 -14.00
C GLY A 193 -12.68 -18.30 -14.36
N SER A 194 -11.68 -18.65 -13.56
CA SER A 194 -10.72 -19.72 -13.87
C SER A 194 -11.09 -21.11 -13.33
N GLU A 195 -12.32 -21.31 -12.87
CA GLU A 195 -12.78 -22.57 -12.28
C GLU A 195 -11.83 -23.11 -11.17
N ASN A 196 -11.30 -22.21 -10.34
CA ASN A 196 -10.33 -22.45 -9.28
C ASN A 196 -8.90 -22.80 -9.74
N PHE A 197 -8.57 -22.66 -11.02
CA PHE A 197 -7.18 -22.78 -11.46
C PHE A 197 -6.31 -21.68 -10.84
N TYR A 198 -6.82 -20.45 -10.76
CA TYR A 198 -6.25 -19.37 -9.96
C TYR A 198 -7.06 -19.18 -8.69
N THR A 199 -6.36 -19.09 -7.56
CA THR A 199 -6.99 -18.80 -6.27
C THR A 199 -6.52 -17.44 -5.78
N GLY A 200 -7.45 -16.46 -5.69
CA GLY A 200 -7.16 -15.15 -5.10
C GLY A 200 -6.79 -15.28 -3.62
N THR A 201 -5.81 -14.50 -3.16
CA THR A 201 -5.35 -14.57 -1.76
C THR A 201 -6.18 -13.71 -0.80
N VAL A 202 -7.03 -12.83 -1.31
CA VAL A 202 -7.87 -11.93 -0.52
C VAL A 202 -9.26 -12.50 -0.39
N ALA A 203 -9.65 -12.82 0.84
CA ALA A 203 -10.93 -13.46 1.15
C ALA A 203 -12.14 -12.54 0.92
N ARG A 204 -11.99 -11.23 1.21
CA ARG A 204 -13.06 -10.24 1.07
C ARG A 204 -12.93 -9.46 -0.23
N VAL A 205 -13.90 -9.59 -1.12
CA VAL A 205 -13.91 -8.95 -2.45
C VAL A 205 -13.84 -7.42 -2.36
N ASP A 206 -14.54 -6.81 -1.39
CA ASP A 206 -14.51 -5.37 -1.15
C ASP A 206 -13.15 -4.83 -0.70
N GLN A 207 -12.30 -5.71 -0.17
CA GLN A 207 -10.94 -5.40 0.28
C GLN A 207 -9.86 -5.72 -0.76
N ARG A 208 -10.17 -6.26 -1.92
CA ARG A 208 -9.20 -6.52 -2.98
C ARG A 208 -8.49 -5.24 -3.41
N SER A 209 -7.14 -5.28 -3.43
CA SER A 209 -6.32 -4.16 -3.85
C SER A 209 -6.54 -3.80 -5.33
N ARG A 210 -6.53 -2.50 -5.66
CA ARG A 210 -6.53 -2.02 -7.04
C ARG A 210 -5.12 -1.76 -7.57
N MET A 211 -4.11 -1.94 -6.70
CA MET A 211 -2.69 -1.67 -7.00
C MET A 211 -1.84 -2.94 -7.05
N ASN A 212 -2.19 -3.96 -6.26
CA ASN A 212 -1.41 -5.18 -6.11
C ASN A 212 -2.35 -6.38 -6.09
N VAL A 213 -2.53 -7.03 -7.22
CA VAL A 213 -3.35 -8.24 -7.33
C VAL A 213 -2.52 -9.47 -7.02
N THR A 214 -2.94 -10.25 -6.05
CA THR A 214 -2.23 -11.45 -5.57
C THR A 214 -3.09 -12.70 -5.74
N PHE A 215 -2.46 -13.78 -6.21
CA PHE A 215 -3.14 -15.06 -6.42
C PHE A 215 -2.14 -16.24 -6.41
N ARG A 216 -2.67 -17.44 -6.29
CA ARG A 216 -1.91 -18.69 -6.31
C ARG A 216 -2.32 -19.54 -7.50
N LEU A 217 -1.44 -20.44 -7.89
CA LEU A 217 -1.67 -21.51 -8.86
C LEU A 217 -1.70 -22.87 -8.13
N PRO A 218 -2.12 -23.95 -8.80
CA PRO A 218 -2.31 -25.26 -8.15
C PRO A 218 -1.06 -25.86 -7.51
N SER A 219 0.13 -25.58 -8.06
CA SER A 219 1.39 -26.04 -7.48
C SER A 219 2.54 -25.05 -7.73
N GLU A 220 3.66 -25.26 -7.05
CA GLU A 220 4.86 -24.45 -7.25
C GLU A 220 5.46 -24.66 -8.66
N GLU A 221 5.43 -25.90 -9.18
CA GLU A 221 5.90 -26.20 -10.55
C GLU A 221 5.08 -25.43 -11.59
N VAL A 222 3.75 -25.36 -11.42
CA VAL A 222 2.87 -24.59 -12.29
C VAL A 222 3.13 -23.08 -12.14
N THR A 223 3.42 -22.62 -10.92
CA THR A 223 3.78 -21.23 -10.64
C THR A 223 5.11 -20.84 -11.33
N GLU A 224 6.12 -21.68 -11.26
CA GLU A 224 7.40 -21.45 -11.95
C GLU A 224 7.25 -21.46 -13.48
N ALA A 225 6.46 -22.40 -14.03
CA ALA A 225 6.15 -22.44 -15.46
C ALA A 225 5.41 -21.16 -15.89
N TYR A 226 4.44 -20.70 -15.11
CA TYR A 226 3.71 -19.45 -15.36
C TYR A 226 4.66 -18.25 -15.44
N ILE A 227 5.53 -18.08 -14.43
CA ILE A 227 6.50 -16.97 -14.39
C ILE A 227 7.44 -17.03 -15.60
N LYS A 228 7.94 -18.24 -15.95
CA LYS A 228 8.82 -18.44 -17.09
C LYS A 228 8.15 -18.09 -18.42
N ASP A 229 6.90 -18.51 -18.62
CA ASP A 229 6.19 -18.27 -19.87
C ASP A 229 5.73 -16.80 -19.98
N ALA A 230 5.29 -16.19 -18.87
CA ALA A 230 4.99 -14.75 -18.81
C ALA A 230 6.23 -13.92 -19.16
N SER A 231 7.40 -14.28 -18.62
CA SER A 231 8.66 -13.58 -18.89
C SER A 231 9.06 -13.60 -20.36
N LYS A 232 8.79 -14.70 -21.10
CA LYS A 232 9.03 -14.77 -22.55
C LYS A 232 8.18 -13.78 -23.34
N LEU A 233 7.05 -13.36 -22.80
CA LEU A 233 6.14 -12.34 -23.35
C LEU A 233 6.44 -10.92 -22.85
N GLY A 234 7.55 -10.73 -22.12
CA GLY A 234 7.93 -9.43 -21.57
C GLY A 234 7.22 -9.05 -20.26
N MET A 235 6.43 -9.97 -19.68
CA MET A 235 5.75 -9.76 -18.40
C MET A 235 6.68 -10.16 -17.25
N VAL A 236 7.35 -9.17 -16.66
CA VAL A 236 8.38 -9.38 -15.62
C VAL A 236 7.87 -9.01 -14.22
N ALA A 237 8.63 -9.41 -13.19
CA ALA A 237 8.36 -9.09 -11.78
C ALA A 237 6.99 -9.59 -11.24
N LEU A 238 6.45 -10.67 -11.81
CA LEU A 238 5.18 -11.29 -11.38
C LEU A 238 5.33 -12.22 -10.18
N LYS A 239 6.55 -12.67 -9.85
CA LYS A 239 6.78 -13.54 -8.68
C LYS A 239 6.29 -12.88 -7.41
N GLY A 240 5.50 -13.59 -6.61
CA GLY A 240 5.02 -13.12 -5.32
C GLY A 240 6.15 -12.84 -4.33
N TYR A 241 5.82 -12.18 -3.23
CA TYR A 241 6.81 -11.86 -2.22
C TYR A 241 7.33 -13.15 -1.55
N ARG A 242 8.64 -13.18 -1.23
CA ARG A 242 9.32 -14.43 -0.79
C ARG A 242 8.67 -15.11 0.43
N THR A 243 7.98 -14.37 1.30
CA THR A 243 7.31 -14.92 2.49
C THR A 243 5.90 -15.43 2.20
N VAL A 244 5.29 -15.04 1.06
CA VAL A 244 3.91 -15.37 0.70
C VAL A 244 3.86 -16.34 -0.48
N GLY A 245 4.81 -16.23 -1.43
CA GLY A 245 4.83 -17.02 -2.66
C GLY A 245 3.76 -16.59 -3.67
N GLY A 246 3.43 -17.49 -4.61
CA GLY A 246 2.44 -17.26 -5.65
C GLY A 246 2.81 -16.15 -6.62
N ILE A 247 1.82 -15.46 -7.13
CA ILE A 247 1.94 -14.36 -8.09
C ILE A 247 1.48 -13.04 -7.47
N ARG A 248 2.14 -11.95 -7.83
CA ARG A 248 1.71 -10.59 -7.52
C ARG A 248 1.87 -9.68 -8.75
N ALA A 249 0.78 -9.23 -9.30
CA ALA A 249 0.75 -8.21 -10.32
C ALA A 249 0.66 -6.81 -9.69
N SER A 250 1.72 -6.00 -9.80
CA SER A 250 1.73 -4.61 -9.35
C SER A 250 1.33 -3.70 -10.51
N ILE A 251 0.14 -3.14 -10.45
CA ILE A 251 -0.53 -2.39 -11.53
C ILE A 251 -0.75 -0.92 -11.16
N TYR A 252 0.27 -0.28 -10.60
CA TYR A 252 0.24 1.12 -10.19
C TYR A 252 -0.28 2.06 -11.28
N ASN A 253 -0.53 3.32 -10.95
CA ASN A 253 -1.12 4.31 -11.86
C ASN A 253 -0.48 4.34 -13.26
N ALA A 254 0.85 4.24 -13.33
CA ALA A 254 1.60 4.30 -14.58
C ALA A 254 1.49 3.03 -15.45
N MET A 255 0.97 1.90 -14.91
CA MET A 255 0.72 0.71 -15.72
C MET A 255 -0.43 0.99 -16.70
N PRO A 256 -0.22 0.86 -18.02
CA PRO A 256 -1.29 1.07 -18.99
C PRO A 256 -2.33 -0.06 -18.94
N VAL A 257 -3.54 0.24 -19.38
CA VAL A 257 -4.65 -0.73 -19.44
C VAL A 257 -4.28 -1.95 -20.28
N GLU A 258 -3.57 -1.71 -21.38
CA GLU A 258 -3.10 -2.73 -22.32
C GLU A 258 -2.19 -3.78 -21.65
N GLY A 259 -1.37 -3.37 -20.67
CA GLY A 259 -0.54 -4.28 -19.89
C GLY A 259 -1.39 -5.22 -19.04
N CYS A 260 -2.46 -4.72 -18.43
CA CYS A 260 -3.40 -5.55 -17.68
C CYS A 260 -4.26 -6.46 -18.58
N GLN A 261 -4.64 -5.98 -19.78
CA GLN A 261 -5.33 -6.78 -20.79
C GLN A 261 -4.44 -7.93 -21.30
N ALA A 262 -3.16 -7.64 -21.57
CA ALA A 262 -2.20 -8.65 -21.98
C ALA A 262 -2.01 -9.74 -20.90
N LEU A 263 -1.90 -9.32 -19.63
CA LEU A 263 -1.80 -10.26 -18.52
C LEU A 263 -3.06 -11.11 -18.37
N ALA A 264 -4.25 -10.50 -18.41
CA ALA A 264 -5.51 -11.21 -18.29
C ALA A 264 -5.71 -12.23 -19.44
N LYS A 265 -5.32 -11.84 -20.67
CA LYS A 265 -5.33 -12.77 -21.82
C LYS A 265 -4.36 -13.94 -21.60
N PHE A 266 -3.14 -13.65 -21.19
CA PHE A 266 -2.14 -14.68 -20.89
C PHE A 266 -2.63 -15.64 -19.81
N MET A 267 -3.27 -15.13 -18.75
CA MET A 267 -3.85 -15.96 -17.69
C MET A 267 -4.88 -16.95 -18.24
N LYS A 268 -5.82 -16.48 -19.06
CA LYS A 268 -6.83 -17.35 -19.71
C LYS A 268 -6.20 -18.41 -20.59
N ASP A 269 -5.24 -18.01 -21.45
CA ASP A 269 -4.55 -18.92 -22.36
C ASP A 269 -3.71 -19.96 -21.59
N PHE A 270 -3.09 -19.57 -20.47
CA PHE A 270 -2.27 -20.45 -19.64
C PHE A 270 -3.14 -21.47 -18.88
N ALA A 271 -4.26 -21.02 -18.29
CA ALA A 271 -5.20 -21.93 -17.61
C ALA A 271 -5.75 -22.97 -18.58
N ALA A 272 -6.17 -22.56 -19.78
CA ALA A 272 -6.68 -23.50 -20.81
C ALA A 272 -5.64 -24.56 -21.25
N LYS A 273 -4.34 -24.29 -21.10
CA LYS A 273 -3.27 -25.26 -21.46
C LYS A 273 -2.85 -26.17 -20.31
N LYS A 274 -3.06 -25.75 -19.06
CA LYS A 274 -2.51 -26.41 -17.87
C LYS A 274 -3.58 -26.89 -16.88
N GLY A 275 -4.81 -26.40 -17.00
CA GLY A 275 -6.00 -26.90 -16.30
C GLY A 275 -6.65 -28.01 -17.12
#